data_a4a5f8e97df7348daee8caea8114fedc
#
_entry.id   a4a5f8e97df7348daee8caea8114fedc
#
_cell.length_a   1.000
_cell.length_b   1.000
_cell.length_c   1.000
_cell.angle_alpha   90.00
_cell.angle_beta   90.00
_cell.angle_gamma   90.00
#
_symmetry.space_group_name_H-M   'P 1'
#
loop_
_entity.id
_entity.type
_entity.pdbx_description
1 polymer ?
#
loop_
_entity_poly.entity_id
_entity_poly.type
_entity_poly.pdbx_seq_one_letter_code
_entity_poly.pdbx_strand_id
1 'polypeptide(L)'
;MKSWNAQKTPWRFYKMGIMRKDSDMTDWQKQRSERSARLNAGSHYASGKMVPPDKAKAFLEAVIRPGDRVCLEGDNQKQADFLAEVLADVDRSRIHDLHIVQSGIVLQAHLDLFERGIARKLDFSYSGPQGAALARALAAGKIELGAIHTYIEMFARYFMDLTPHVALIAAVQADRDGNLYTGPNTEDTPTIVEATAFKSGIVVAQVNKVVDKLPRVDIPADQVDFIVEADKPFYVEPLFTRDPASVTESQILMAMMAIKGIYAEYDVKRLNHGIGFPTAAIELLLPTYGEQLGLRGKIATHWALNPHPTLIPAIESGWVEQIHSFGSEVGMDDYMSARSDVYFTGHDGSLRSNRLLCQTAGLYACDMFIGSTLQIDIAGNSSTVTPGRIAGFGGAPNMGSDPRGRRHPSAPWLKAGREASDGQGTLTRGRKLVVQMLETFGEKMKPNFVERLDSIELAEKLNFDLAPVMIYGDDVSHIVTEEGIANLLLCRSPAEREQAVRGVAGFTDVGRARNRKAVEALRQRGIIRRPEDLGINLLAASRQLLAAHSIKDLVTWSRGLYQAPSKFRNW
;
A
#
# COMPACT_ATOMS: atom_id res chain seq x y z
N MET A 1 35.82 16.21 -44.94
CA MET A 1 36.78 15.28 -44.35
C MET A 1 37.60 16.03 -43.31
N LYS A 2 37.28 15.93 -42.06
CA LYS A 2 38.13 16.30 -40.93
C LYS A 2 38.01 15.19 -39.89
N SER A 3 39.12 14.54 -39.63
CA SER A 3 39.30 13.37 -38.77
C SER A 3 39.06 13.70 -37.33
N TRP A 4 38.24 12.89 -36.66
CA TRP A 4 38.07 12.87 -35.23
C TRP A 4 39.17 12.04 -34.59
N ASN A 5 40.05 12.70 -33.85
CA ASN A 5 41.02 12.03 -33.00
C ASN A 5 40.37 11.62 -31.70
N ALA A 6 40.16 10.33 -31.50
CA ALA A 6 39.74 9.75 -30.24
C ALA A 6 40.94 9.66 -29.30
N GLN A 7 41.04 10.55 -28.34
CA GLN A 7 41.97 10.37 -27.22
C GLN A 7 41.49 9.22 -26.34
N LYS A 8 42.24 8.14 -26.36
CA LYS A 8 42.10 6.99 -25.47
C LYS A 8 42.57 7.41 -24.08
N THR A 9 41.67 7.59 -23.14
CA THR A 9 41.97 7.64 -21.71
C THR A 9 42.15 6.20 -21.20
N PRO A 10 43.29 5.82 -20.62
CA PRO A 10 43.45 4.47 -20.10
C PRO A 10 42.70 4.33 -18.76
N TRP A 11 41.73 3.45 -18.71
CA TRP A 11 41.12 2.98 -17.46
C TRP A 11 42.21 2.27 -16.64
N ARG A 12 42.77 2.96 -15.65
CA ARG A 12 43.57 2.33 -14.63
C ARG A 12 42.64 1.48 -13.75
N PHE A 13 42.63 0.19 -14.00
CA PHE A 13 42.19 -0.79 -13.02
C PHE A 13 43.13 -0.72 -11.82
N TYR A 14 42.66 -0.09 -10.75
CA TYR A 14 43.29 -0.31 -9.45
C TYR A 14 43.02 -1.77 -9.06
N LYS A 15 43.98 -2.64 -9.31
CA LYS A 15 44.07 -3.90 -8.61
C LYS A 15 44.41 -3.56 -7.14
N MET A 16 43.36 -3.28 -6.33
CA MET A 16 43.48 -3.49 -4.90
C MET A 16 43.57 -5.00 -4.71
N GLY A 17 44.79 -5.49 -4.62
CA GLY A 17 45.08 -6.82 -4.10
C GLY A 17 44.69 -6.85 -2.62
N ILE A 18 43.44 -7.18 -2.34
CA ILE A 18 43.04 -7.65 -1.02
C ILE A 18 43.70 -9.02 -0.91
N MET A 19 44.87 -9.10 -0.25
CA MET A 19 45.39 -10.36 0.24
C MET A 19 44.39 -10.89 1.24
N ARG A 20 43.52 -11.79 0.80
CA ARG A 20 42.69 -12.60 1.68
C ARG A 20 43.66 -13.47 2.49
N LYS A 21 43.71 -13.27 3.81
CA LYS A 21 44.28 -14.26 4.69
C LYS A 21 43.42 -15.52 4.53
N ASP A 22 44.04 -16.66 4.30
CA ASP A 22 43.41 -17.97 4.09
C ASP A 22 42.53 -18.46 5.27
N SER A 23 42.37 -17.65 6.32
CA SER A 23 41.59 -17.96 7.53
C SER A 23 40.22 -17.28 7.61
N ASP A 24 39.86 -16.36 6.71
CA ASP A 24 38.59 -15.63 6.84
C ASP A 24 37.49 -16.27 6.02
N MET A 25 36.49 -16.84 6.72
CA MET A 25 35.23 -17.31 6.15
C MET A 25 34.59 -16.19 5.33
N THR A 26 34.02 -16.54 4.17
CA THR A 26 33.20 -15.63 3.40
C THR A 26 31.96 -15.22 4.21
N ASP A 27 31.34 -14.09 3.88
CA ASP A 27 30.10 -13.65 4.56
C ASP A 27 29.00 -14.72 4.50
N TRP A 28 28.91 -15.44 3.38
CA TRP A 28 28.00 -16.58 3.23
C TRP A 28 28.29 -17.75 4.17
N GLN A 29 29.54 -18.05 4.40
CA GLN A 29 29.95 -19.12 5.34
C GLN A 29 29.63 -18.71 6.78
N LYS A 30 29.85 -17.44 7.13
CA LYS A 30 29.46 -16.88 8.43
C LYS A 30 27.96 -16.98 8.65
N GLN A 31 27.15 -16.53 7.68
CA GLN A 31 25.69 -16.61 7.76
C GLN A 31 25.18 -18.06 7.92
N ARG A 32 25.74 -19.02 7.18
CA ARG A 32 25.36 -20.43 7.33
C ARG A 32 25.75 -20.98 8.71
N SER A 33 26.92 -20.61 9.23
CA SER A 33 27.35 -21.01 10.56
C SER A 33 26.44 -20.44 11.64
N GLU A 34 26.08 -19.15 11.51
CA GLU A 34 25.15 -18.49 12.42
C GLU A 34 23.75 -19.10 12.36
N ARG A 35 23.23 -19.42 11.16
CA ARG A 35 21.99 -20.14 11.00
C ARG A 35 22.02 -21.47 11.75
N SER A 36 23.08 -22.27 11.55
CA SER A 36 23.22 -23.56 12.24
C SER A 36 23.22 -23.42 13.76
N ALA A 37 23.92 -22.40 14.28
CA ALA A 37 23.95 -22.12 15.71
C ALA A 37 22.55 -21.73 16.25
N ARG A 38 21.78 -20.92 15.50
CA ARG A 38 20.41 -20.53 15.87
C ARG A 38 19.46 -21.73 15.84
N LEU A 39 19.54 -22.57 14.80
CA LEU A 39 18.75 -23.80 14.71
C LEU A 39 19.01 -24.73 15.89
N ASN A 40 20.27 -24.95 16.23
CA ASN A 40 20.65 -25.76 17.40
C ASN A 40 20.10 -25.17 18.71
N ALA A 41 20.21 -23.85 18.91
CA ALA A 41 19.68 -23.20 20.09
C ALA A 41 18.14 -23.31 20.18
N GLY A 42 17.43 -23.10 19.06
CA GLY A 42 15.98 -23.20 18.97
C GLY A 42 15.46 -24.62 19.20
N SER A 43 16.18 -25.64 18.70
CA SER A 43 15.78 -27.04 18.81
C SER A 43 15.66 -27.56 20.25
N HIS A 44 16.31 -26.92 21.23
CA HIS A 44 16.16 -27.25 22.64
C HIS A 44 14.75 -26.95 23.19
N TYR A 45 13.99 -26.10 22.52
CA TYR A 45 12.64 -25.70 22.90
C TYR A 45 11.57 -26.36 22.04
N ALA A 46 11.96 -27.07 20.98
CA ALA A 46 11.06 -27.64 20.00
C ALA A 46 11.07 -29.18 20.03
N SER A 47 9.95 -29.80 19.63
CA SER A 47 9.88 -31.21 19.26
C SER A 47 9.74 -31.29 17.73
N GLY A 48 10.81 -31.68 17.04
CA GLY A 48 10.92 -31.45 15.59
C GLY A 48 10.89 -29.94 15.29
N LYS A 49 9.91 -29.49 14.50
CA LYS A 49 9.69 -28.06 14.24
C LYS A 49 8.72 -27.38 15.24
N MET A 50 8.00 -28.15 16.04
CA MET A 50 6.93 -27.65 16.89
C MET A 50 7.46 -27.08 18.20
N VAL A 51 7.24 -25.80 18.43
CA VAL A 51 7.55 -25.09 19.67
C VAL A 51 6.24 -24.90 20.46
N PRO A 52 6.14 -25.41 21.71
CA PRO A 52 4.99 -25.16 22.55
C PRO A 52 4.81 -23.65 22.83
N PRO A 53 3.57 -23.11 22.85
CA PRO A 53 3.32 -21.67 23.06
C PRO A 53 3.92 -21.14 24.35
N ASP A 54 3.89 -21.91 25.44
CA ASP A 54 4.45 -21.55 26.74
C ASP A 54 5.98 -21.44 26.74
N LYS A 55 6.66 -22.03 25.75
CA LYS A 55 8.11 -21.93 25.55
C LYS A 55 8.50 -20.87 24.52
N ALA A 56 7.55 -20.25 23.85
CA ALA A 56 7.82 -19.33 22.73
C ALA A 56 8.75 -18.17 23.13
N LYS A 57 8.61 -17.61 24.33
CA LYS A 57 9.50 -16.55 24.83
C LYS A 57 10.96 -17.02 24.94
N ALA A 58 11.21 -18.09 25.67
CA ALA A 58 12.56 -18.65 25.83
C ALA A 58 13.16 -19.09 24.50
N PHE A 59 12.33 -19.60 23.59
CA PHE A 59 12.69 -19.95 22.23
C PHE A 59 13.15 -18.71 21.43
N LEU A 60 12.36 -17.62 21.42
CA LEU A 60 12.73 -16.39 20.70
C LEU A 60 14.03 -15.81 21.27
N GLU A 61 14.21 -15.81 22.60
CA GLU A 61 15.44 -15.37 23.26
C GLU A 61 16.68 -16.24 22.92
N ALA A 62 16.47 -17.48 22.49
CA ALA A 62 17.55 -18.35 22.06
C ALA A 62 17.90 -18.15 20.57
N VAL A 63 16.93 -17.80 19.73
CA VAL A 63 17.07 -17.71 18.28
C VAL A 63 17.44 -16.29 17.83
N ILE A 64 16.87 -15.26 18.44
CA ILE A 64 17.12 -13.86 18.09
C ILE A 64 18.34 -13.35 18.87
N ARG A 65 19.09 -12.44 18.26
CA ARG A 65 20.29 -11.82 18.86
C ARG A 65 20.16 -10.30 18.87
N PRO A 66 20.82 -9.59 19.80
CA PRO A 66 20.89 -8.13 19.76
C PRO A 66 21.34 -7.61 18.40
N GLY A 67 20.67 -6.56 17.92
CA GLY A 67 20.95 -5.95 16.63
C GLY A 67 20.43 -6.71 15.41
N ASP A 68 19.72 -7.82 15.59
CA ASP A 68 19.13 -8.55 14.46
C ASP A 68 18.09 -7.72 13.71
N ARG A 69 18.00 -7.98 12.40
CA ARG A 69 16.87 -7.57 11.59
C ARG A 69 15.81 -8.63 11.67
N VAL A 70 14.66 -8.24 12.23
CA VAL A 70 13.50 -9.12 12.41
C VAL A 70 12.36 -8.65 11.53
N CYS A 71 11.88 -9.52 10.64
CA CYS A 71 10.66 -9.28 9.91
C CYS A 71 9.48 -9.79 10.74
N LEU A 72 8.53 -8.91 11.04
CA LEU A 72 7.23 -9.28 11.56
C LEU A 72 6.23 -9.26 10.42
N GLU A 73 5.60 -10.38 10.09
CA GLU A 73 4.50 -10.34 9.16
C GLU A 73 3.34 -9.58 9.79
N GLY A 74 3.08 -8.42 9.23
CA GLY A 74 2.08 -7.51 9.68
C GLY A 74 1.60 -6.74 8.47
N ASP A 75 0.98 -7.47 7.52
CA ASP A 75 0.29 -6.79 6.43
C ASP A 75 -1.07 -6.27 6.89
N ASN A 76 -1.87 -5.75 5.99
CA ASN A 76 -3.14 -5.15 6.35
C ASN A 76 -4.13 -6.17 6.93
N GLN A 77 -3.95 -7.46 6.69
CA GLN A 77 -4.97 -8.48 6.88
C GLN A 77 -4.50 -9.66 7.71
N LYS A 78 -3.21 -9.91 7.79
CA LYS A 78 -2.66 -11.04 8.50
C LYS A 78 -1.51 -10.59 9.40
N GLN A 79 -1.62 -10.88 10.69
CA GLN A 79 -0.67 -10.41 11.69
C GLN A 79 -0.03 -11.61 12.39
N ALA A 80 1.29 -11.62 12.50
CA ALA A 80 2.00 -12.52 13.42
C ALA A 80 1.89 -11.98 14.86
N ASP A 81 0.65 -11.81 15.33
CA ASP A 81 0.30 -11.09 16.56
C ASP A 81 0.80 -11.79 17.82
N PHE A 82 0.60 -13.11 17.93
CA PHE A 82 1.11 -13.90 19.04
C PHE A 82 2.65 -13.78 19.15
N LEU A 83 3.36 -13.94 18.04
CA LEU A 83 4.82 -13.84 18.05
C LEU A 83 5.29 -12.40 18.29
N ALA A 84 4.54 -11.39 17.85
CA ALA A 84 4.82 -9.99 18.14
C ALA A 84 4.66 -9.67 19.64
N GLU A 85 3.58 -10.17 20.27
CA GLU A 85 3.36 -10.03 21.72
C GLU A 85 4.46 -10.73 22.52
N VAL A 86 4.82 -11.95 22.15
CA VAL A 86 5.92 -12.70 22.79
C VAL A 86 7.26 -11.97 22.63
N LEU A 87 7.54 -11.45 21.43
CA LEU A 87 8.78 -10.69 21.19
C LEU A 87 8.82 -9.38 22.01
N ALA A 88 7.68 -8.72 22.18
CA ALA A 88 7.60 -7.52 23.02
C ALA A 88 7.80 -7.81 24.52
N ASP A 89 7.70 -9.07 24.95
CA ASP A 89 7.86 -9.50 26.34
C ASP A 89 9.23 -10.15 26.65
N VAL A 90 10.15 -10.27 25.66
CA VAL A 90 11.50 -10.85 25.91
C VAL A 90 12.31 -10.00 26.87
N ASP A 91 13.32 -10.63 27.49
CA ASP A 91 14.26 -9.93 28.38
C ASP A 91 15.14 -8.96 27.59
N ARG A 92 14.94 -7.65 27.80
CA ARG A 92 15.71 -6.59 27.16
C ARG A 92 17.23 -6.70 27.41
N SER A 93 17.65 -7.29 28.52
CA SER A 93 19.09 -7.50 28.78
C SER A 93 19.73 -8.50 27.81
N ARG A 94 18.89 -9.36 27.20
CA ARG A 94 19.30 -10.39 26.24
C ARG A 94 19.04 -10.00 24.80
N ILE A 95 17.89 -9.35 24.54
CA ILE A 95 17.43 -8.97 23.20
C ILE A 95 17.14 -7.47 23.19
N HIS A 96 17.91 -6.72 22.40
CA HIS A 96 17.80 -5.28 22.27
C HIS A 96 18.34 -4.80 20.92
N ASP A 97 18.14 -3.52 20.61
CA ASP A 97 18.59 -2.85 19.38
C ASP A 97 18.10 -3.52 18.09
N LEU A 98 16.96 -4.22 18.13
CA LEU A 98 16.43 -4.87 16.92
C LEU A 98 16.08 -3.83 15.85
N HIS A 99 16.30 -4.22 14.60
CA HIS A 99 15.82 -3.52 13.42
C HIS A 99 14.58 -4.24 12.90
N ILE A 100 13.41 -3.65 13.12
CA ILE A 100 12.13 -4.21 12.66
C ILE A 100 11.89 -3.81 11.21
N VAL A 101 11.56 -4.79 10.38
CA VAL A 101 11.14 -4.60 8.99
C VAL A 101 9.77 -5.25 8.80
N GLN A 102 8.75 -4.47 8.41
CA GLN A 102 7.40 -4.98 8.25
C GLN A 102 6.54 -4.10 7.35
N SER A 103 5.56 -4.67 6.65
CA SER A 103 4.70 -3.90 5.76
C SER A 103 3.67 -3.04 6.50
N GLY A 104 3.15 -3.46 7.65
CA GLY A 104 2.15 -2.70 8.38
C GLY A 104 2.37 -2.64 9.89
N ILE A 105 2.31 -1.43 10.46
CA ILE A 105 2.31 -1.18 11.91
C ILE A 105 0.86 -1.07 12.38
N VAL A 106 0.24 -2.19 12.73
CA VAL A 106 -1.19 -2.26 13.06
C VAL A 106 -1.45 -2.47 14.55
N LEU A 107 -0.64 -3.33 15.19
CA LEU A 107 -0.83 -3.74 16.58
C LEU A 107 -0.13 -2.81 17.56
N GLN A 108 -0.66 -2.73 18.78
CA GLN A 108 0.04 -2.05 19.88
C GLN A 108 1.37 -2.75 20.19
N ALA A 109 1.43 -4.08 20.13
CA ALA A 109 2.65 -4.86 20.33
C ALA A 109 3.81 -4.43 19.40
N HIS A 110 3.51 -3.97 18.19
CA HIS A 110 4.52 -3.43 17.29
C HIS A 110 5.20 -2.17 17.84
N LEU A 111 4.45 -1.29 18.51
CA LEU A 111 4.98 -0.11 19.18
C LEU A 111 5.65 -0.43 20.51
N ASP A 112 5.12 -1.41 21.25
CA ASP A 112 5.67 -1.86 22.54
C ASP A 112 7.11 -2.35 22.40
N LEU A 113 7.50 -2.91 21.26
CA LEU A 113 8.88 -3.27 20.96
C LEU A 113 9.84 -2.09 21.13
N PHE A 114 9.44 -0.91 20.70
CA PHE A 114 10.23 0.32 20.81
C PHE A 114 10.08 0.97 22.17
N GLU A 115 8.87 0.96 22.73
CA GLU A 115 8.61 1.54 24.05
C GLU A 115 9.36 0.80 25.17
N ARG A 116 9.50 -0.52 25.04
CA ARG A 116 10.25 -1.37 25.97
C ARG A 116 11.75 -1.44 25.67
N GLY A 117 12.19 -0.84 24.53
CA GLY A 117 13.60 -0.80 24.12
C GLY A 117 14.13 -2.14 23.61
N ILE A 118 13.26 -3.02 23.12
CA ILE A 118 13.64 -4.26 22.42
C ILE A 118 14.08 -3.92 20.98
N ALA A 119 13.36 -3.06 20.31
CA ALA A 119 13.69 -2.56 18.98
C ALA A 119 14.16 -1.10 19.03
N ARG A 120 14.97 -0.71 18.06
CA ARG A 120 15.49 0.64 17.89
C ARG A 120 15.14 1.22 16.53
N LYS A 121 15.30 0.44 15.46
CA LYS A 121 15.14 0.90 14.07
C LYS A 121 13.92 0.26 13.41
N LEU A 122 13.25 1.04 12.54
CA LEU A 122 12.03 0.64 11.84
C LEU A 122 12.13 0.98 10.36
N ASP A 123 11.88 -0.01 9.50
CA ASP A 123 11.52 0.14 8.10
C ASP A 123 10.12 -0.43 7.87
N PHE A 124 9.21 0.34 7.27
CA PHE A 124 7.82 -0.08 7.10
C PHE A 124 7.16 0.58 5.89
N SER A 125 5.94 0.12 5.53
CA SER A 125 5.17 0.68 4.42
C SER A 125 3.93 1.44 4.87
N TYR A 126 3.19 0.92 5.86
CA TYR A 126 1.90 1.47 6.30
C TYR A 126 1.69 1.31 7.80
N SER A 127 1.09 2.30 8.47
CA SER A 127 0.90 2.24 9.93
C SER A 127 -0.55 2.15 10.39
N GLY A 128 -1.52 2.15 9.51
CA GLY A 128 -2.93 1.96 9.85
C GLY A 128 -3.42 2.81 11.03
N PRO A 129 -4.07 2.18 12.03
CA PRO A 129 -4.58 2.86 13.21
C PRO A 129 -3.48 3.43 14.12
N GLN A 130 -2.26 2.93 14.04
CA GLN A 130 -1.14 3.34 14.90
C GLN A 130 -0.42 4.62 14.44
N GLY A 131 -0.83 5.23 13.34
CA GLY A 131 -0.11 6.37 12.74
C GLY A 131 0.11 7.56 13.67
N ALA A 132 -0.83 7.87 14.58
CA ALA A 132 -0.67 8.94 15.55
C ALA A 132 0.28 8.56 16.69
N ALA A 133 0.24 7.31 17.15
CA ALA A 133 1.14 6.79 18.19
C ALA A 133 2.58 6.70 17.65
N LEU A 134 2.74 6.23 16.42
CA LEU A 134 4.04 6.19 15.71
C LEU A 134 4.66 7.59 15.59
N ALA A 135 3.86 8.61 15.22
CA ALA A 135 4.34 9.99 15.16
C ALA A 135 4.87 10.49 16.51
N ARG A 136 4.17 10.18 17.61
CA ARG A 136 4.64 10.54 18.97
C ARG A 136 5.92 9.80 19.35
N ALA A 137 6.03 8.51 19.05
CA ALA A 137 7.21 7.72 19.36
C ALA A 137 8.47 8.20 18.60
N LEU A 138 8.31 8.56 17.32
CA LEU A 138 9.37 9.18 16.51
C LEU A 138 9.77 10.55 17.06
N ALA A 139 8.81 11.43 17.37
CA ALA A 139 9.10 12.73 17.95
C ALA A 139 9.79 12.65 19.32
N ALA A 140 9.53 11.59 20.09
CA ALA A 140 10.18 11.30 21.36
C ALA A 140 11.57 10.65 21.23
N GLY A 141 12.05 10.39 20.00
CA GLY A 141 13.33 9.73 19.75
C GLY A 141 13.40 8.25 20.16
N LYS A 142 12.24 7.61 20.35
CA LYS A 142 12.15 6.18 20.70
C LYS A 142 12.38 5.26 19.51
N ILE A 143 12.17 5.77 18.30
CA ILE A 143 12.27 5.03 17.04
C ILE A 143 13.24 5.77 16.12
N GLU A 144 14.20 5.05 15.58
CA GLU A 144 14.99 5.47 14.44
C GLU A 144 14.29 5.01 13.18
N LEU A 145 13.90 5.94 12.31
CA LEU A 145 13.26 5.58 11.05
C LEU A 145 14.33 5.26 10.00
N GLY A 146 14.31 4.04 9.46
CA GLY A 146 15.10 3.68 8.28
C GLY A 146 14.50 4.32 7.04
N ALA A 147 13.34 3.85 6.63
CA ALA A 147 12.55 4.48 5.56
C ALA A 147 11.06 4.11 5.64
N ILE A 148 10.24 4.88 4.95
CA ILE A 148 8.86 4.52 4.62
C ILE A 148 8.86 4.07 3.16
N HIS A 149 8.54 2.80 2.93
CA HIS A 149 8.61 2.16 1.62
C HIS A 149 7.26 2.07 0.94
N THR A 150 7.26 1.94 -0.38
CA THR A 150 6.16 1.25 -1.06
C THR A 150 6.37 -0.26 -0.95
N TYR A 151 5.31 -1.06 -1.09
CA TYR A 151 5.41 -2.53 -0.95
C TYR A 151 6.44 -3.14 -1.91
N ILE A 152 6.43 -2.76 -3.19
CA ILE A 152 7.40 -3.32 -4.17
C ILE A 152 8.84 -3.01 -3.76
N GLU A 153 9.11 -1.79 -3.32
CA GLU A 153 10.44 -1.40 -2.86
C GLU A 153 10.87 -2.21 -1.63
N MET A 154 9.99 -2.32 -0.63
CA MET A 154 10.29 -3.10 0.57
C MET A 154 10.60 -4.56 0.24
N PHE A 155 9.79 -5.19 -0.61
CA PHE A 155 10.01 -6.58 -1.02
C PHE A 155 11.33 -6.75 -1.79
N ALA A 156 11.66 -5.81 -2.69
CA ALA A 156 12.94 -5.81 -3.37
C ALA A 156 14.11 -5.70 -2.38
N ARG A 157 13.99 -4.84 -1.37
CA ARG A 157 15.01 -4.64 -0.36
C ARG A 157 15.17 -5.82 0.60
N TYR A 158 14.14 -6.64 0.80
CA TYR A 158 14.30 -7.92 1.53
C TYR A 158 15.32 -8.84 0.85
N PHE A 159 15.43 -8.80 -0.48
CA PHE A 159 16.43 -9.56 -1.21
C PHE A 159 17.80 -8.87 -1.30
N MET A 160 17.85 -7.54 -1.15
CA MET A 160 19.07 -6.76 -1.36
C MET A 160 19.82 -6.46 -0.05
N ASP A 161 19.24 -5.65 0.80
CA ASP A 161 19.91 -5.07 1.97
C ASP A 161 19.11 -5.12 3.28
N LEU A 162 17.78 -5.31 3.22
CA LEU A 162 16.91 -5.48 4.38
C LEU A 162 16.56 -6.96 4.64
N THR A 163 17.36 -7.90 4.16
CA THR A 163 17.12 -9.34 4.36
C THR A 163 16.97 -9.67 5.85
N PRO A 164 15.87 -10.31 6.27
CA PRO A 164 15.67 -10.67 7.68
C PRO A 164 16.68 -11.72 8.15
N HIS A 165 17.21 -11.57 9.37
CA HIS A 165 17.88 -12.65 10.07
C HIS A 165 16.88 -13.64 10.64
N VAL A 166 15.72 -13.14 11.09
CA VAL A 166 14.59 -13.93 11.56
C VAL A 166 13.31 -13.34 11.00
N ALA A 167 12.47 -14.19 10.42
CA ALA A 167 11.11 -13.83 10.02
C ALA A 167 10.10 -14.53 10.93
N LEU A 168 9.19 -13.75 11.48
CA LEU A 168 8.04 -14.19 12.25
C LEU A 168 6.80 -14.01 11.38
N ILE A 169 6.24 -15.12 10.90
CA ILE A 169 5.14 -15.13 9.94
C ILE A 169 3.88 -15.76 10.52
N ALA A 170 2.73 -15.56 9.85
CA ALA A 170 1.46 -16.13 10.24
C ALA A 170 0.87 -17.00 9.10
N ALA A 171 0.30 -18.13 9.46
CA ALA A 171 -0.44 -19.01 8.54
C ALA A 171 -1.69 -19.57 9.20
N VAL A 172 -2.68 -19.98 8.38
CA VAL A 172 -3.92 -20.56 8.91
C VAL A 172 -3.66 -21.96 9.45
N GLN A 173 -2.89 -22.78 8.74
CA GLN A 173 -2.61 -24.14 9.13
C GLN A 173 -1.17 -24.55 8.79
N ALA A 174 -0.65 -25.48 9.60
CA ALA A 174 0.53 -26.28 9.25
C ALA A 174 0.18 -27.76 9.27
N ASP A 175 0.87 -28.58 8.47
CA ASP A 175 0.90 -30.01 8.69
C ASP A 175 2.06 -30.42 9.61
N ARG A 176 2.13 -31.71 9.94
CA ARG A 176 3.16 -32.25 10.85
C ARG A 176 4.57 -32.22 10.26
N ASP A 177 4.68 -32.16 8.93
CA ASP A 177 5.97 -32.07 8.23
C ASP A 177 6.48 -30.62 8.21
N GLY A 178 5.59 -29.63 8.47
CA GLY A 178 5.90 -28.22 8.53
C GLY A 178 5.60 -27.45 7.24
N ASN A 179 4.81 -28.03 6.33
CA ASN A 179 4.24 -27.26 5.24
C ASN A 179 3.16 -26.33 5.77
N LEU A 180 2.99 -25.16 5.12
CA LEU A 180 1.99 -24.17 5.54
C LEU A 180 0.92 -23.94 4.49
N TYR A 181 -0.29 -23.76 4.98
CA TYR A 181 -1.42 -23.16 4.28
C TYR A 181 -1.66 -21.76 4.84
N THR A 182 -1.42 -20.75 4.04
CA THR A 182 -1.48 -19.35 4.47
C THR A 182 -2.90 -18.77 4.58
N GLY A 183 -3.90 -19.48 4.06
CA GLY A 183 -5.29 -19.07 3.99
C GLY A 183 -5.79 -18.92 2.55
N PRO A 184 -6.92 -18.26 2.31
CA PRO A 184 -7.43 -18.01 0.97
C PRO A 184 -6.42 -17.26 0.08
N ASN A 185 -5.60 -16.40 0.69
CA ASN A 185 -4.55 -15.63 0.04
C ASN A 185 -3.18 -15.93 0.60
N THR A 186 -2.15 -15.71 -0.22
CA THR A 186 -0.75 -15.83 0.19
C THR A 186 -0.15 -14.50 0.68
N GLU A 187 -0.65 -13.39 0.19
CA GLU A 187 -0.23 -12.01 0.55
C GLU A 187 1.29 -11.78 0.57
N ASP A 188 1.85 -11.31 1.67
CA ASP A 188 3.29 -11.02 1.81
C ASP A 188 4.12 -12.26 2.16
N THR A 189 3.48 -13.31 2.71
CA THR A 189 4.18 -14.49 3.27
C THR A 189 5.19 -15.12 2.32
N PRO A 190 4.87 -15.40 1.04
CA PRO A 190 5.84 -16.06 0.13
C PRO A 190 7.09 -15.20 -0.08
N THR A 191 6.93 -13.88 -0.18
CA THR A 191 8.06 -12.96 -0.40
C THR A 191 8.97 -12.87 0.83
N ILE A 192 8.38 -12.78 2.02
CA ILE A 192 9.12 -12.75 3.30
C ILE A 192 9.89 -14.06 3.49
N VAL A 193 9.22 -15.20 3.30
CA VAL A 193 9.80 -16.52 3.50
C VAL A 193 10.93 -16.77 2.51
N GLU A 194 10.70 -16.54 1.23
CA GLU A 194 11.69 -16.76 0.18
C GLU A 194 12.96 -15.93 0.42
N ALA A 195 12.80 -14.64 0.71
CA ALA A 195 13.94 -13.78 1.01
C ALA A 195 14.71 -14.25 2.25
N THR A 196 14.02 -14.66 3.31
CA THR A 196 14.64 -15.08 4.57
C THR A 196 15.30 -16.45 4.44
N ALA A 197 14.59 -17.45 3.99
CA ALA A 197 15.07 -18.84 3.87
C ALA A 197 16.23 -18.94 2.87
N PHE A 198 16.09 -18.31 1.69
CA PHE A 198 17.12 -18.32 0.67
C PHE A 198 18.43 -17.65 1.13
N LYS A 199 18.33 -16.60 1.96
CA LYS A 199 19.47 -15.87 2.49
C LYS A 199 19.98 -16.39 3.85
N SER A 200 19.64 -17.62 4.20
CA SER A 200 20.06 -18.29 5.45
C SER A 200 19.56 -17.63 6.74
N GLY A 201 18.41 -16.95 6.69
CA GLY A 201 17.67 -16.52 7.88
C GLY A 201 16.87 -17.68 8.50
N ILE A 202 16.22 -17.40 9.62
CA ILE A 202 15.34 -18.32 10.34
C ILE A 202 13.89 -17.92 10.09
N VAL A 203 13.05 -18.88 9.72
CA VAL A 203 11.62 -18.69 9.51
C VAL A 203 10.84 -19.38 10.64
N VAL A 204 10.09 -18.60 11.40
CA VAL A 204 9.22 -19.04 12.49
C VAL A 204 7.78 -18.71 12.13
N ALA A 205 6.92 -19.71 12.05
CA ALA A 205 5.52 -19.53 11.72
C ALA A 205 4.63 -19.69 12.95
N GLN A 206 3.79 -18.68 13.26
CA GLN A 206 2.61 -18.93 14.07
C GLN A 206 1.50 -19.48 13.18
N VAL A 207 0.76 -20.47 13.67
CA VAL A 207 -0.39 -21.05 12.98
C VAL A 207 -1.60 -21.10 13.87
N ASN A 208 -2.80 -20.99 13.26
CA ASN A 208 -4.05 -21.14 14.02
C ASN A 208 -4.29 -22.61 14.40
N LYS A 209 -3.78 -23.56 13.61
CA LYS A 209 -3.98 -24.99 13.85
C LYS A 209 -2.95 -25.84 13.13
N VAL A 210 -2.50 -26.92 13.78
CA VAL A 210 -1.77 -28.02 13.16
C VAL A 210 -2.75 -29.14 12.78
N VAL A 211 -2.64 -29.63 11.53
CA VAL A 211 -3.54 -30.63 10.95
C VAL A 211 -2.75 -31.77 10.31
N ASP A 212 -3.42 -32.90 10.05
CA ASP A 212 -2.77 -34.03 9.35
C ASP A 212 -2.65 -33.79 7.83
N LYS A 213 -3.56 -32.99 7.25
CA LYS A 213 -3.58 -32.72 5.82
C LYS A 213 -4.04 -31.29 5.55
N LEU A 214 -3.23 -30.56 4.79
CA LEU A 214 -3.55 -29.20 4.34
C LEU A 214 -4.50 -29.20 3.14
N PRO A 215 -5.33 -28.16 2.97
CA PRO A 215 -6.08 -27.95 1.72
C PRO A 215 -5.15 -27.85 0.49
N ARG A 216 -4.02 -27.17 0.68
CA ARG A 216 -2.90 -27.03 -0.27
C ARG A 216 -1.65 -26.61 0.48
N VAL A 217 -0.51 -26.73 -0.17
CA VAL A 217 0.77 -26.22 0.34
C VAL A 217 1.07 -24.87 -0.34
N ASP A 218 1.13 -23.80 0.44
CA ASP A 218 1.55 -22.46 -0.03
C ASP A 218 3.04 -22.23 0.24
N ILE A 219 3.52 -22.66 1.40
CA ILE A 219 4.93 -22.59 1.79
C ILE A 219 5.41 -24.02 2.10
N PRO A 220 6.41 -24.53 1.38
CA PRO A 220 6.94 -25.88 1.62
C PRO A 220 7.75 -25.95 2.92
N ALA A 221 7.74 -27.12 3.52
CA ALA A 221 8.34 -27.38 4.84
C ALA A 221 9.84 -27.05 4.92
N ASP A 222 10.58 -27.20 3.83
CA ASP A 222 12.03 -26.92 3.78
C ASP A 222 12.37 -25.43 3.91
N GLN A 223 11.38 -24.55 3.77
CA GLN A 223 11.50 -23.10 3.97
C GLN A 223 11.06 -22.64 5.36
N VAL A 224 10.55 -23.53 6.21
CA VAL A 224 10.06 -23.23 7.56
C VAL A 224 10.89 -23.96 8.59
N ASP A 225 11.46 -23.24 9.54
CA ASP A 225 12.32 -23.84 10.56
C ASP A 225 11.56 -24.25 11.82
N PHE A 226 10.65 -23.40 12.30
CA PHE A 226 9.89 -23.62 13.52
C PHE A 226 8.45 -23.19 13.37
N ILE A 227 7.57 -23.84 14.13
CA ILE A 227 6.12 -23.59 14.12
C ILE A 227 5.62 -23.49 15.55
N VAL A 228 4.78 -22.49 15.80
CA VAL A 228 4.04 -22.31 17.06
C VAL A 228 2.56 -22.34 16.74
N GLU A 229 1.81 -23.30 17.32
CA GLU A 229 0.35 -23.25 17.27
C GLU A 229 -0.13 -22.27 18.34
N ALA A 230 -0.65 -21.13 17.91
CA ALA A 230 -1.11 -20.07 18.80
C ALA A 230 -2.47 -20.43 19.44
N ASP A 231 -2.72 -19.95 20.66
CA ASP A 231 -3.96 -20.23 21.39
C ASP A 231 -5.20 -19.60 20.75
N LYS A 232 -4.99 -18.62 19.89
CA LYS A 232 -6.03 -17.88 19.17
C LYS A 232 -5.66 -17.78 17.70
N PRO A 233 -6.66 -17.74 16.79
CA PRO A 233 -6.43 -17.35 15.41
C PRO A 233 -5.75 -15.98 15.34
N PHE A 234 -4.85 -15.79 14.39
CA PHE A 234 -4.16 -14.51 14.19
C PHE A 234 -5.17 -13.38 13.91
N TYR A 235 -4.80 -12.19 14.35
CA TYR A 235 -5.61 -10.99 14.16
C TYR A 235 -5.62 -10.56 12.68
N VAL A 236 -6.77 -10.08 12.24
CA VAL A 236 -6.98 -9.49 10.91
C VAL A 236 -7.59 -8.10 11.08
N GLU A 237 -6.95 -7.08 10.52
CA GLU A 237 -7.46 -5.70 10.55
C GLU A 237 -8.41 -5.43 9.38
N PRO A 238 -9.68 -5.03 9.62
CA PRO A 238 -10.59 -4.63 8.56
C PRO A 238 -10.22 -3.23 8.03
N LEU A 239 -9.26 -3.20 7.12
CA LEU A 239 -8.65 -1.98 6.63
C LEU A 239 -9.44 -1.33 5.48
N PHE A 240 -10.05 -2.14 4.62
CA PHE A 240 -10.72 -1.67 3.40
C PHE A 240 -12.21 -1.44 3.59
N THR A 241 -12.77 -1.84 4.72
CA THR A 241 -14.18 -1.57 5.05
C THR A 241 -14.39 -0.09 5.35
N ARG A 242 -15.28 0.54 4.59
CA ARG A 242 -15.75 1.91 4.82
C ARG A 242 -17.26 1.90 5.01
N ASP A 243 -17.73 2.54 6.09
CA ASP A 243 -19.17 2.66 6.32
C ASP A 243 -19.74 3.72 5.39
N PRO A 244 -20.67 3.34 4.46
CA PRO A 244 -21.34 4.30 3.60
C PRO A 244 -22.04 5.43 4.38
N ALA A 245 -22.45 5.15 5.63
CA ALA A 245 -23.05 6.15 6.51
C ALA A 245 -22.12 7.34 6.82
N SER A 246 -20.83 7.19 6.66
CA SER A 246 -19.82 8.22 6.92
C SER A 246 -19.39 9.00 5.67
N VAL A 247 -19.92 8.65 4.49
CA VAL A 247 -19.62 9.39 3.25
C VAL A 247 -20.31 10.76 3.29
N THR A 248 -19.53 11.82 3.05
CA THR A 248 -20.04 13.21 3.04
C THR A 248 -20.52 13.64 1.67
N GLU A 249 -21.33 14.72 1.63
CA GLU A 249 -21.79 15.33 0.37
C GLU A 249 -20.65 15.92 -0.45
N SER A 250 -19.62 16.48 0.20
CA SER A 250 -18.38 16.89 -0.47
C SER A 250 -17.71 15.73 -1.20
N GLN A 251 -17.61 14.57 -0.56
CA GLN A 251 -17.02 13.37 -1.17
C GLN A 251 -17.86 12.83 -2.31
N ILE A 252 -19.18 12.93 -2.21
CA ILE A 252 -20.11 12.59 -3.30
C ILE A 252 -19.90 13.55 -4.48
N LEU A 253 -19.79 14.86 -4.23
CA LEU A 253 -19.50 15.84 -5.27
C LEU A 253 -18.18 15.55 -5.98
N MET A 254 -17.13 15.29 -5.21
CA MET A 254 -15.81 14.91 -5.75
C MET A 254 -15.90 13.64 -6.60
N ALA A 255 -16.65 12.65 -6.16
CA ALA A 255 -16.87 11.40 -6.88
C ALA A 255 -17.65 11.62 -8.20
N MET A 256 -18.70 12.45 -8.20
CA MET A 256 -19.43 12.82 -9.42
C MET A 256 -18.50 13.50 -10.43
N MET A 257 -17.65 14.44 -9.96
CA MET A 257 -16.68 15.10 -10.82
C MET A 257 -15.63 14.11 -11.37
N ALA A 258 -15.10 13.22 -10.56
CA ALA A 258 -14.15 12.20 -10.99
C ALA A 258 -14.77 11.29 -12.06
N ILE A 259 -15.98 10.76 -11.84
CA ILE A 259 -16.69 9.91 -12.80
C ILE A 259 -16.89 10.63 -14.14
N LYS A 260 -17.38 11.85 -14.12
CA LYS A 260 -17.72 12.59 -15.35
C LYS A 260 -16.47 13.22 -16.00
N GLY A 261 -15.60 13.83 -15.22
CA GLY A 261 -14.48 14.61 -15.70
C GLY A 261 -13.17 13.84 -15.88
N ILE A 262 -13.08 12.59 -15.40
CA ILE A 262 -11.88 11.77 -15.57
C ILE A 262 -12.23 10.39 -16.15
N TYR A 263 -13.07 9.60 -15.48
CA TYR A 263 -13.38 8.24 -15.94
C TYR A 263 -14.01 8.23 -17.32
N ALA A 264 -15.07 9.02 -17.51
CA ALA A 264 -15.76 9.12 -18.80
C ALA A 264 -14.92 9.84 -19.85
N GLU A 265 -14.19 10.88 -19.46
CA GLU A 265 -13.34 11.65 -20.36
C GLU A 265 -12.25 10.81 -21.03
N TYR A 266 -11.65 9.86 -20.28
CA TYR A 266 -10.55 9.02 -20.73
C TYR A 266 -10.99 7.59 -21.07
N ASP A 267 -12.28 7.22 -20.97
CA ASP A 267 -12.76 5.85 -21.13
C ASP A 267 -12.01 4.84 -20.24
N VAL A 268 -11.79 5.18 -18.96
CA VAL A 268 -10.97 4.41 -18.03
C VAL A 268 -11.63 3.09 -17.68
N LYS A 269 -11.08 1.98 -18.14
CA LYS A 269 -11.60 0.62 -17.86
C LYS A 269 -10.78 -0.12 -16.82
N ARG A 270 -9.46 0.01 -16.83
CA ARG A 270 -8.52 -0.73 -15.96
C ARG A 270 -7.92 0.19 -14.91
N LEU A 271 -8.22 -0.06 -13.63
CA LEU A 271 -7.89 0.88 -12.58
C LEU A 271 -7.62 0.23 -11.23
N ASN A 272 -7.04 1.04 -10.36
CA ASN A 272 -6.91 0.77 -8.93
C ASN A 272 -7.48 1.93 -8.13
N HIS A 273 -8.23 1.61 -7.08
CA HIS A 273 -8.60 2.56 -6.03
C HIS A 273 -7.69 2.42 -4.80
N GLY A 274 -7.14 3.54 -4.35
CA GLY A 274 -6.61 3.65 -3.01
C GLY A 274 -7.74 3.71 -1.97
N ILE A 275 -7.37 3.45 -0.71
CA ILE A 275 -8.30 3.47 0.43
C ILE A 275 -8.76 4.91 0.70
N GLY A 276 -10.06 5.12 0.91
CA GLY A 276 -10.60 6.41 1.34
C GLY A 276 -12.10 6.50 1.17
N PHE A 277 -12.74 7.44 1.86
CA PHE A 277 -14.15 7.73 1.66
C PHE A 277 -14.45 8.36 0.27
N PRO A 278 -13.58 9.23 -0.30
CA PRO A 278 -13.80 9.72 -1.65
C PRO A 278 -13.84 8.62 -2.71
N THR A 279 -12.95 7.63 -2.63
CA THR A 279 -12.95 6.48 -3.56
C THR A 279 -14.12 5.54 -3.31
N ALA A 280 -14.50 5.30 -2.04
CA ALA A 280 -15.71 4.56 -1.69
C ALA A 280 -16.97 5.23 -2.25
N ALA A 281 -17.05 6.57 -2.24
CA ALA A 281 -18.14 7.31 -2.87
C ALA A 281 -18.22 7.04 -4.37
N ILE A 282 -17.08 6.99 -5.09
CA ILE A 282 -17.05 6.64 -6.51
C ILE A 282 -17.67 5.24 -6.72
N GLU A 283 -17.21 4.24 -5.95
CA GLU A 283 -17.68 2.86 -6.04
C GLU A 283 -19.20 2.76 -5.86
N LEU A 284 -19.74 3.49 -4.87
CA LEU A 284 -21.17 3.53 -4.57
C LEU A 284 -22.00 4.34 -5.57
N LEU A 285 -21.38 5.22 -6.35
CA LEU A 285 -22.04 6.03 -7.38
C LEU A 285 -22.05 5.37 -8.76
N LEU A 286 -21.24 4.36 -9.02
CA LEU A 286 -21.21 3.67 -10.31
C LEU A 286 -22.62 3.14 -10.69
N PRO A 287 -23.32 2.37 -9.82
CA PRO A 287 -24.62 1.79 -10.20
C PRO A 287 -25.79 2.79 -10.18
N THR A 288 -25.57 4.03 -9.83
CA THR A 288 -26.60 5.09 -9.75
C THR A 288 -26.26 6.26 -10.68
N TYR A 289 -25.38 7.16 -10.26
CA TYR A 289 -25.00 8.32 -11.06
C TYR A 289 -24.30 7.91 -12.37
N GLY A 290 -23.40 6.92 -12.33
CA GLY A 290 -22.76 6.38 -13.53
C GLY A 290 -23.78 5.81 -14.52
N GLU A 291 -24.81 5.11 -14.03
CA GLU A 291 -25.91 4.58 -14.83
C GLU A 291 -26.73 5.70 -15.49
N GLN A 292 -27.05 6.76 -14.75
CA GLN A 292 -27.74 7.95 -15.29
C GLN A 292 -26.96 8.59 -16.44
N LEU A 293 -25.61 8.50 -16.41
CA LEU A 293 -24.74 8.99 -17.48
C LEU A 293 -24.56 7.99 -18.64
N GLY A 294 -25.14 6.79 -18.58
CA GLY A 294 -25.02 5.75 -19.59
C GLY A 294 -23.61 5.20 -19.75
N LEU A 295 -22.86 5.06 -18.64
CA LEU A 295 -21.43 4.70 -18.63
C LEU A 295 -21.16 3.22 -18.35
N ARG A 296 -22.17 2.40 -18.08
CA ARG A 296 -22.01 0.96 -17.85
C ARG A 296 -21.30 0.29 -19.04
N GLY A 297 -20.33 -0.57 -18.75
CA GLY A 297 -19.49 -1.26 -19.75
C GLY A 297 -18.48 -0.36 -20.48
N LYS A 298 -18.50 0.96 -20.24
CA LYS A 298 -17.57 1.91 -20.84
C LYS A 298 -16.43 2.26 -19.92
N ILE A 299 -16.68 2.32 -18.62
CA ILE A 299 -15.68 2.67 -17.58
C ILE A 299 -15.68 1.66 -16.45
N ALA A 300 -14.60 1.61 -15.67
CA ALA A 300 -14.49 0.91 -14.38
C ALA A 300 -14.87 -0.59 -14.44
N THR A 301 -14.49 -1.28 -15.51
CA THR A 301 -14.86 -2.69 -15.73
C THR A 301 -13.82 -3.68 -15.18
N HIS A 302 -12.52 -3.29 -15.11
CA HIS A 302 -11.43 -4.17 -14.69
C HIS A 302 -10.63 -3.53 -13.55
N TRP A 303 -10.49 -4.25 -12.47
CA TRP A 303 -9.92 -3.74 -11.25
C TRP A 303 -8.73 -4.56 -10.77
N ALA A 304 -7.77 -3.89 -10.18
CA ALA A 304 -6.67 -4.48 -9.43
C ALA A 304 -6.57 -3.77 -8.09
N LEU A 305 -7.10 -4.36 -7.01
CA LEU A 305 -7.19 -3.75 -5.67
C LEU A 305 -7.43 -4.80 -4.59
N ASN A 306 -7.30 -4.42 -3.33
CA ASN A 306 -7.89 -5.20 -2.24
C ASN A 306 -9.43 -5.17 -2.34
N PRO A 307 -10.13 -6.20 -1.90
CA PRO A 307 -11.58 -6.27 -2.03
C PRO A 307 -12.26 -5.24 -1.12
N HIS A 308 -12.81 -4.20 -1.71
CA HIS A 308 -13.57 -3.17 -0.99
C HIS A 308 -15.04 -3.60 -0.87
N PRO A 309 -15.61 -3.69 0.34
CA PRO A 309 -17.04 -3.98 0.50
C PRO A 309 -17.96 -2.96 -0.19
N THR A 310 -17.53 -1.70 -0.30
CA THR A 310 -18.27 -0.64 -1.01
C THR A 310 -18.39 -0.87 -2.52
N LEU A 311 -17.61 -1.79 -3.09
CA LEU A 311 -17.71 -2.17 -4.49
C LEU A 311 -18.81 -3.23 -4.74
N ILE A 312 -19.33 -3.89 -3.70
CA ILE A 312 -20.36 -4.93 -3.82
C ILE A 312 -21.56 -4.47 -4.66
N PRO A 313 -22.16 -3.28 -4.44
CA PRO A 313 -23.29 -2.84 -5.28
C PRO A 313 -22.93 -2.73 -6.76
N ALA A 314 -21.73 -2.28 -7.10
CA ALA A 314 -21.27 -2.19 -8.48
C ALA A 314 -21.05 -3.59 -9.11
N ILE A 315 -20.53 -4.54 -8.34
CA ILE A 315 -20.38 -5.94 -8.78
C ILE A 315 -21.77 -6.56 -9.03
N GLU A 316 -22.68 -6.47 -8.08
CA GLU A 316 -24.04 -7.05 -8.19
C GLU A 316 -24.89 -6.39 -9.29
N SER A 317 -24.60 -5.14 -9.65
CA SER A 317 -25.23 -4.42 -10.74
C SER A 317 -24.61 -4.70 -12.13
N GLY A 318 -23.56 -5.53 -12.20
CA GLY A 318 -22.89 -5.87 -13.45
C GLY A 318 -22.02 -4.74 -14.04
N TRP A 319 -21.46 -3.87 -13.19
CA TRP A 319 -20.47 -2.86 -13.60
C TRP A 319 -19.08 -3.42 -13.73
N VAL A 320 -18.75 -4.39 -12.87
CA VAL A 320 -17.41 -4.96 -12.74
C VAL A 320 -17.37 -6.29 -13.47
N GLU A 321 -16.49 -6.38 -14.45
CA GLU A 321 -16.27 -7.59 -15.24
C GLU A 321 -15.17 -8.48 -14.62
N GLN A 322 -14.13 -7.86 -14.04
CA GLN A 322 -13.00 -8.62 -13.51
C GLN A 322 -12.27 -7.89 -12.37
N ILE A 323 -11.89 -8.65 -11.35
CA ILE A 323 -11.08 -8.18 -10.22
C ILE A 323 -9.87 -9.10 -10.03
N HIS A 324 -8.67 -8.50 -10.06
CA HIS A 324 -7.46 -9.09 -9.51
C HIS A 324 -7.28 -8.58 -8.08
N SER A 325 -7.48 -9.46 -7.10
CA SER A 325 -7.39 -9.07 -5.70
C SER A 325 -5.93 -9.05 -5.23
N PHE A 326 -5.56 -8.01 -4.45
CA PHE A 326 -4.24 -7.91 -3.80
C PHE A 326 -4.16 -8.67 -2.48
N GLY A 327 -5.24 -9.19 -2.00
CA GLY A 327 -5.38 -9.87 -0.72
C GLY A 327 -6.84 -10.07 -0.36
N SER A 328 -7.10 -10.34 0.93
CA SER A 328 -8.45 -10.43 1.48
C SER A 328 -8.90 -9.13 2.14
N GLU A 329 -10.13 -9.10 2.57
CA GLU A 329 -10.68 -8.16 3.55
C GLU A 329 -11.58 -8.95 4.50
N VAL A 330 -11.64 -8.53 5.75
CA VAL A 330 -12.43 -9.22 6.79
C VAL A 330 -13.88 -9.41 6.33
N GLY A 331 -14.32 -10.66 6.31
CA GLY A 331 -15.69 -11.05 5.97
C GLY A 331 -16.02 -11.04 4.48
N MET A 332 -15.04 -10.87 3.58
CA MET A 332 -15.24 -10.90 2.14
C MET A 332 -14.99 -12.28 1.51
N ASP A 333 -14.38 -13.23 2.21
CA ASP A 333 -13.91 -14.49 1.61
C ASP A 333 -15.05 -15.32 0.98
N ASP A 334 -16.18 -15.47 1.68
CA ASP A 334 -17.35 -16.20 1.15
C ASP A 334 -17.95 -15.48 -0.07
N TYR A 335 -18.02 -14.15 -0.01
CA TYR A 335 -18.52 -13.35 -1.13
C TYR A 335 -17.62 -13.48 -2.37
N MET A 336 -16.33 -13.35 -2.20
CA MET A 336 -15.37 -13.47 -3.31
C MET A 336 -15.38 -14.87 -3.91
N SER A 337 -15.46 -15.90 -3.09
CA SER A 337 -15.54 -17.29 -3.54
C SER A 337 -16.82 -17.57 -4.34
N ALA A 338 -17.95 -16.99 -3.93
CA ALA A 338 -19.23 -17.09 -4.63
C ALA A 338 -19.27 -16.28 -5.95
N ARG A 339 -18.37 -15.30 -6.11
CA ARG A 339 -18.27 -14.43 -7.28
C ARG A 339 -16.99 -14.70 -8.09
N SER A 340 -16.67 -15.99 -8.30
CA SER A 340 -15.58 -16.45 -9.18
C SER A 340 -15.77 -16.06 -10.66
N ASP A 341 -16.95 -15.62 -11.04
CA ASP A 341 -17.26 -14.99 -12.32
C ASP A 341 -16.63 -13.60 -12.47
N VAL A 342 -16.33 -12.92 -11.36
CA VAL A 342 -15.74 -11.57 -11.30
C VAL A 342 -14.35 -11.59 -10.68
N TYR A 343 -14.17 -12.29 -9.56
CA TYR A 343 -12.87 -12.40 -8.90
C TYR A 343 -12.02 -13.50 -9.56
N PHE A 344 -10.81 -13.13 -9.98
CA PHE A 344 -9.87 -14.12 -10.51
C PHE A 344 -9.48 -15.10 -9.41
N THR A 345 -9.81 -16.38 -9.59
CA THR A 345 -9.52 -17.46 -8.65
C THR A 345 -8.76 -18.60 -9.33
N GLY A 346 -8.02 -19.41 -8.55
CA GLY A 346 -7.43 -20.64 -9.01
C GLY A 346 -8.49 -21.75 -9.24
N HIS A 347 -8.06 -22.88 -9.77
CA HIS A 347 -8.94 -24.06 -9.98
C HIS A 347 -9.56 -24.58 -8.68
N ASP A 348 -8.90 -24.36 -7.55
CA ASP A 348 -9.35 -24.73 -6.21
C ASP A 348 -10.25 -23.66 -5.56
N GLY A 349 -10.65 -22.62 -6.30
CA GLY A 349 -11.45 -21.50 -5.81
C GLY A 349 -10.68 -20.49 -4.96
N SER A 350 -9.39 -20.70 -4.75
CA SER A 350 -8.56 -19.79 -3.96
C SER A 350 -8.14 -18.58 -4.76
N LEU A 351 -7.99 -17.44 -4.08
CA LEU A 351 -7.52 -16.20 -4.68
C LEU A 351 -6.01 -16.21 -4.94
N ARG A 352 -5.23 -16.85 -4.06
CA ARG A 352 -3.76 -16.95 -4.15
C ARG A 352 -3.07 -15.65 -4.55
N SER A 353 -3.62 -14.53 -4.14
CA SER A 353 -3.05 -13.23 -4.48
C SER A 353 -1.73 -13.02 -3.73
N ASN A 354 -0.65 -13.14 -4.47
CA ASN A 354 0.67 -12.71 -4.02
C ASN A 354 0.75 -11.18 -4.18
N ARG A 355 0.93 -10.47 -3.08
CA ARG A 355 0.92 -9.00 -3.08
C ARG A 355 1.97 -8.39 -4.01
N LEU A 356 3.17 -8.95 -4.06
CA LEU A 356 4.22 -8.47 -4.96
C LEU A 356 3.78 -8.52 -6.43
N LEU A 357 3.23 -9.68 -6.86
CA LEU A 357 2.78 -9.85 -8.25
C LEU A 357 1.59 -8.97 -8.57
N CYS A 358 0.62 -8.86 -7.67
CA CYS A 358 -0.57 -8.04 -7.86
C CYS A 358 -0.22 -6.54 -7.90
N GLN A 359 0.66 -6.06 -7.03
CA GLN A 359 1.15 -4.67 -7.04
C GLN A 359 1.93 -4.37 -8.32
N THR A 360 2.74 -5.30 -8.80
CA THR A 360 3.47 -5.16 -10.07
C THR A 360 2.50 -5.13 -11.26
N ALA A 361 1.49 -6.00 -11.26
CA ALA A 361 0.44 -5.98 -12.29
C ALA A 361 -0.31 -4.64 -12.28
N GLY A 362 -0.70 -4.13 -11.13
CA GLY A 362 -1.34 -2.83 -10.99
C GLY A 362 -0.48 -1.66 -11.46
N LEU A 363 0.83 -1.71 -11.19
CA LEU A 363 1.77 -0.70 -11.67
C LEU A 363 1.77 -0.63 -13.21
N TYR A 364 1.84 -1.76 -13.90
CA TYR A 364 2.02 -1.83 -15.35
C TYR A 364 0.71 -1.98 -16.14
N ALA A 365 -0.30 -2.65 -15.61
CA ALA A 365 -1.53 -2.97 -16.35
C ALA A 365 -2.67 -1.97 -16.13
N CYS A 366 -2.75 -1.29 -14.99
CA CYS A 366 -3.76 -0.27 -14.76
C CYS A 366 -3.46 1.01 -15.54
N ASP A 367 -4.50 1.59 -16.15
CA ASP A 367 -4.43 2.87 -16.85
C ASP A 367 -4.58 4.05 -15.89
N MET A 368 -5.22 3.81 -14.74
CA MET A 368 -5.44 4.82 -13.72
C MET A 368 -5.23 4.26 -12.32
N PHE A 369 -4.59 5.06 -11.49
CA PHE A 369 -4.66 5.00 -10.04
C PHE A 369 -5.38 6.24 -9.52
N ILE A 370 -6.31 6.05 -8.61
CA ILE A 370 -6.94 7.14 -7.89
C ILE A 370 -6.92 6.83 -6.39
N GLY A 371 -6.47 7.77 -5.59
CA GLY A 371 -6.35 7.58 -4.15
C GLY A 371 -6.44 8.88 -3.37
N SER A 372 -6.65 8.74 -2.06
CA SER A 372 -6.69 9.86 -1.13
C SER A 372 -5.30 10.13 -0.54
N THR A 373 -5.07 11.38 -0.15
CA THR A 373 -3.86 11.82 0.54
C THR A 373 -4.22 12.75 1.70
N LEU A 374 -3.25 13.06 2.57
CA LEU A 374 -3.45 14.00 3.67
C LEU A 374 -3.00 15.42 3.32
N GLN A 375 -1.98 15.55 2.47
CA GLN A 375 -1.46 16.85 2.05
C GLN A 375 -1.02 16.86 0.60
N ILE A 376 -1.16 18.00 -0.05
CA ILE A 376 -0.58 18.32 -1.36
C ILE A 376 0.11 19.69 -1.25
N ASP A 377 1.34 19.79 -1.80
CA ASP A 377 2.05 21.06 -1.93
C ASP A 377 1.81 21.73 -3.30
N ILE A 378 2.33 22.94 -3.46
CA ILE A 378 2.16 23.73 -4.69
C ILE A 378 2.80 23.12 -5.94
N ALA A 379 3.75 22.20 -5.79
CA ALA A 379 4.33 21.44 -6.89
C ALA A 379 3.48 20.22 -7.27
N GLY A 380 2.44 19.91 -6.48
CA GLY A 380 1.57 18.75 -6.64
C GLY A 380 2.13 17.46 -6.02
N ASN A 381 3.19 17.55 -5.22
CA ASN A 381 3.65 16.42 -4.42
C ASN A 381 2.63 16.10 -3.33
N SER A 382 2.42 14.83 -3.03
CA SER A 382 1.49 14.40 -1.99
C SER A 382 2.18 13.57 -0.91
N SER A 383 1.63 13.64 0.32
CA SER A 383 2.09 12.84 1.44
C SER A 383 0.95 12.48 2.40
N THR A 384 1.06 11.29 2.99
CA THR A 384 0.23 10.82 4.11
C THR A 384 1.00 10.88 5.44
N VAL A 385 2.12 11.61 5.46
CA VAL A 385 2.97 11.81 6.62
C VAL A 385 2.91 13.27 7.06
N THR A 386 2.48 13.49 8.30
CA THR A 386 2.45 14.79 8.97
C THR A 386 3.01 14.67 10.39
N PRO A 387 3.40 15.77 11.07
CA PRO A 387 3.91 15.71 12.44
C PRO A 387 2.97 15.03 13.43
N GLY A 388 1.67 15.08 13.19
CA GLY A 388 0.65 14.47 14.06
C GLY A 388 0.23 13.06 13.65
N ARG A 389 0.62 12.59 12.46
CA ARG A 389 0.22 11.28 11.93
C ARG A 389 1.21 10.79 10.87
N ILE A 390 1.71 9.61 11.05
CA ILE A 390 2.54 8.91 10.08
C ILE A 390 1.77 7.69 9.59
N ALA A 391 0.99 7.87 8.52
CA ALA A 391 0.19 6.77 7.97
C ALA A 391 1.01 5.84 7.07
N GLY A 392 2.15 6.30 6.56
CA GLY A 392 2.94 5.56 5.57
C GLY A 392 2.30 5.58 4.19
N PHE A 393 2.80 4.75 3.28
CA PHE A 393 2.46 4.82 1.86
C PHE A 393 1.69 3.61 1.35
N GLY A 394 1.98 2.41 1.87
CA GLY A 394 1.43 1.18 1.33
C GLY A 394 1.78 0.99 -0.15
N GLY A 395 0.77 0.67 -0.97
CA GLY A 395 0.94 0.51 -2.41
C GLY A 395 0.86 1.80 -3.23
N ALA A 396 0.52 2.95 -2.61
CA ALA A 396 0.21 4.18 -3.35
C ALA A 396 1.37 4.69 -4.24
N PRO A 397 2.65 4.70 -3.81
CA PRO A 397 3.72 5.19 -4.69
C PRO A 397 3.91 4.34 -5.96
N ASN A 398 3.85 3.02 -5.86
CA ASN A 398 4.00 2.19 -7.05
C ASN A 398 2.73 2.15 -7.91
N MET A 399 1.55 2.22 -7.31
CA MET A 399 0.31 2.36 -8.06
C MET A 399 0.18 3.74 -8.70
N GLY A 400 0.64 4.78 -8.02
CA GLY A 400 0.61 6.19 -8.42
C GLY A 400 1.86 6.69 -9.13
N SER A 401 2.68 5.82 -9.72
CA SER A 401 3.77 6.19 -10.58
C SER A 401 3.46 5.89 -12.05
N ASP A 402 4.13 6.61 -12.96
CA ASP A 402 4.04 6.41 -14.40
C ASP A 402 5.28 5.65 -14.92
N PRO A 403 5.24 4.31 -15.00
CA PRO A 403 6.43 3.51 -15.31
C PRO A 403 6.92 3.76 -16.73
N ARG A 404 8.09 4.34 -16.88
CA ARG A 404 8.69 4.68 -18.19
C ARG A 404 8.89 3.48 -19.12
N GLY A 405 9.07 2.28 -18.56
CA GLY A 405 9.18 1.03 -19.31
C GLY A 405 7.86 0.49 -19.88
N ARG A 406 6.72 1.06 -19.50
CA ARG A 406 5.40 0.63 -19.97
C ARG A 406 5.27 0.76 -21.49
N ARG A 407 4.71 -0.27 -22.12
CA ARG A 407 4.45 -0.35 -23.58
C ARG A 407 3.00 -0.72 -23.89
N HIS A 408 2.13 -0.67 -22.90
CA HIS A 408 0.74 -1.10 -23.02
C HIS A 408 -0.10 -0.07 -23.78
N PRO A 409 -0.64 -0.39 -24.97
CA PRO A 409 -1.31 0.56 -25.86
C PRO A 409 -2.81 0.70 -25.55
N SER A 410 -3.19 0.99 -24.31
CA SER A 410 -4.58 1.25 -24.00
C SER A 410 -5.01 2.67 -24.41
N ALA A 411 -6.30 2.85 -24.70
CA ALA A 411 -6.83 4.14 -25.14
C ALA A 411 -6.62 5.26 -24.07
N PRO A 412 -6.93 5.03 -22.78
CA PRO A 412 -6.66 6.03 -21.74
C PRO A 412 -5.20 6.45 -21.65
N TRP A 413 -4.29 5.47 -21.67
CA TRP A 413 -2.86 5.69 -21.58
C TRP A 413 -2.31 6.49 -22.78
N LEU A 414 -2.75 6.15 -23.98
CA LEU A 414 -2.37 6.88 -25.20
C LEU A 414 -2.93 8.29 -25.22
N LYS A 415 -4.19 8.48 -24.77
CA LYS A 415 -4.82 9.79 -24.69
C LYS A 415 -4.07 10.70 -23.72
N ALA A 416 -3.81 10.24 -22.49
CA ALA A 416 -3.05 10.99 -21.50
C ALA A 416 -1.62 11.32 -21.96
N GLY A 417 -0.99 10.42 -22.75
CA GLY A 417 0.31 10.69 -23.35
C GLY A 417 0.28 11.79 -24.41
N ARG A 418 -0.75 11.83 -25.25
CA ARG A 418 -0.92 12.91 -26.25
C ARG A 418 -1.15 14.27 -25.59
N GLU A 419 -1.93 14.31 -24.51
CA GLU A 419 -2.19 15.55 -23.77
C GLU A 419 -0.94 16.10 -23.06
N ALA A 420 -0.10 15.19 -22.53
CA ALA A 420 1.15 15.57 -21.86
C ALA A 420 2.29 15.91 -22.84
N SER A 421 2.10 15.67 -24.15
CA SER A 421 3.10 15.96 -25.18
C SER A 421 3.03 17.44 -25.59
N ASP A 422 4.20 18.03 -25.82
CA ASP A 422 4.31 19.38 -26.42
C ASP A 422 4.03 19.39 -27.94
N GLY A 423 3.61 18.25 -28.51
CA GLY A 423 3.28 18.11 -29.93
C GLY A 423 4.49 18.02 -30.87
N GLN A 424 5.71 17.96 -30.35
CA GLN A 424 6.94 17.96 -31.17
C GLN A 424 7.49 16.57 -31.53
N GLY A 425 6.91 15.50 -30.99
CA GLY A 425 7.37 14.13 -31.19
C GLY A 425 6.58 13.34 -32.24
N THR A 426 7.24 12.54 -33.05
CA THR A 426 6.62 11.58 -34.00
C THR A 426 5.97 10.38 -33.26
N LEU A 427 6.41 10.08 -32.04
CA LEU A 427 5.91 9.01 -31.19
C LEU A 427 5.57 9.59 -29.81
N THR A 428 4.30 9.76 -29.56
CA THR A 428 3.82 10.18 -28.24
C THR A 428 3.87 9.00 -27.27
N ARG A 429 4.67 9.13 -26.22
CA ARG A 429 4.66 8.18 -25.10
C ARG A 429 3.32 8.28 -24.38
N GLY A 430 2.71 7.15 -24.09
CA GLY A 430 1.53 7.13 -23.24
C GLY A 430 1.84 7.52 -21.80
N ARG A 431 0.81 7.90 -21.05
CA ARG A 431 0.91 8.24 -19.62
C ARG A 431 -0.18 7.55 -18.82
N LYS A 432 0.19 7.09 -17.62
CA LYS A 432 -0.76 6.60 -16.63
C LYS A 432 -1.46 7.78 -15.98
N LEU A 433 -2.75 7.66 -15.77
CA LEU A 433 -3.51 8.62 -14.97
C LEU A 433 -3.24 8.35 -13.48
N VAL A 434 -2.81 9.37 -12.78
CA VAL A 434 -2.55 9.35 -11.34
C VAL A 434 -3.35 10.49 -10.72
N VAL A 435 -4.43 10.11 -10.03
CA VAL A 435 -5.41 11.05 -9.50
C VAL A 435 -5.30 11.09 -7.98
N GLN A 436 -5.14 12.30 -7.42
CA GLN A 436 -5.17 12.53 -5.99
C GLN A 436 -6.47 13.20 -5.60
N MET A 437 -7.18 12.62 -4.63
CA MET A 437 -8.43 13.17 -4.09
C MET A 437 -8.25 13.58 -2.64
N LEU A 438 -8.64 14.80 -2.31
CA LEU A 438 -8.69 15.29 -0.94
C LEU A 438 -9.62 16.49 -0.82
N GLU A 439 -10.27 16.63 0.31
CA GLU A 439 -10.97 17.86 0.66
C GLU A 439 -9.95 18.97 0.95
N THR A 440 -10.29 20.22 0.72
CA THR A 440 -9.36 21.35 0.95
C THR A 440 -8.99 21.50 2.42
N PHE A 441 -9.91 21.13 3.31
CA PHE A 441 -9.69 21.09 4.76
C PHE A 441 -9.98 19.70 5.32
N GLY A 442 -9.11 19.23 6.19
CA GLY A 442 -9.30 18.01 6.96
C GLY A 442 -9.99 18.25 8.31
N GLU A 443 -9.85 17.27 9.19
CA GLU A 443 -10.37 17.35 10.55
C GLU A 443 -9.90 18.64 11.26
N LYS A 444 -10.79 19.23 12.06
CA LYS A 444 -10.54 20.47 12.81
C LYS A 444 -10.12 21.65 11.93
N MET A 445 -10.59 21.67 10.69
CA MET A 445 -10.27 22.74 9.71
C MET A 445 -8.77 22.89 9.43
N LYS A 446 -8.00 21.82 9.57
CA LYS A 446 -6.59 21.82 9.18
C LYS A 446 -6.51 21.85 7.65
N PRO A 447 -5.75 22.80 7.03
CA PRO A 447 -5.61 22.85 5.58
C PRO A 447 -4.83 21.62 5.07
N ASN A 448 -5.33 21.00 4.01
CA ASN A 448 -4.69 19.88 3.32
C ASN A 448 -3.80 20.36 2.16
N PHE A 449 -3.88 21.61 1.77
CA PHE A 449 -2.96 22.25 0.83
C PHE A 449 -1.95 23.12 1.56
N VAL A 450 -0.67 22.93 1.24
CA VAL A 450 0.46 23.59 1.89
C VAL A 450 1.45 24.13 0.84
N GLU A 451 2.27 25.12 1.18
CA GLU A 451 3.33 25.61 0.28
C GLU A 451 4.43 24.55 0.10
N ARG A 452 4.75 23.81 1.17
CA ARG A 452 5.71 22.72 1.21
C ARG A 452 5.16 21.62 2.12
N LEU A 453 5.31 20.35 1.75
CA LEU A 453 4.85 19.23 2.57
C LEU A 453 5.45 19.25 3.98
N ASP A 454 4.61 19.07 5.00
CA ASP A 454 5.06 18.89 6.40
C ASP A 454 6.06 17.73 6.54
N SER A 455 5.93 16.71 5.70
CA SER A 455 6.83 15.54 5.71
C SER A 455 8.28 15.89 5.38
N ILE A 456 8.52 16.92 4.58
CA ILE A 456 9.88 17.39 4.25
C ILE A 456 10.48 18.08 5.48
N GLU A 457 9.74 18.96 6.16
CA GLU A 457 10.20 19.58 7.40
C GLU A 457 10.42 18.56 8.52
N LEU A 458 9.54 17.55 8.59
CA LEU A 458 9.69 16.45 9.54
C LEU A 458 10.98 15.67 9.29
N ALA A 459 11.30 15.38 8.03
CA ALA A 459 12.52 14.69 7.64
C ALA A 459 13.77 15.50 8.04
N GLU A 460 13.76 16.81 7.82
CA GLU A 460 14.85 17.70 8.23
C GLU A 460 15.02 17.71 9.76
N LYS A 461 13.92 17.80 10.54
CA LYS A 461 13.94 17.82 12.01
C LYS A 461 14.40 16.50 12.63
N LEU A 462 14.01 15.38 12.06
CA LEU A 462 14.29 14.03 12.58
C LEU A 462 15.47 13.36 11.86
N ASN A 463 16.12 14.08 10.96
CA ASN A 463 17.28 13.61 10.19
C ASN A 463 17.02 12.30 9.45
N PHE A 464 15.88 12.25 8.73
CA PHE A 464 15.58 11.12 7.84
C PHE A 464 16.47 11.19 6.60
N ASP A 465 16.96 10.04 6.16
CA ASP A 465 17.75 9.96 4.92
C ASP A 465 16.96 10.38 3.68
N LEU A 466 15.64 10.14 3.69
CA LEU A 466 14.73 10.47 2.59
C LEU A 466 13.45 11.09 3.13
N ALA A 467 13.06 12.25 2.58
CA ALA A 467 11.79 12.88 2.93
C ALA A 467 10.60 12.01 2.46
N PRO A 468 9.61 11.77 3.35
CA PRO A 468 8.46 10.91 3.01
C PRO A 468 7.49 11.59 2.04
N VAL A 469 7.82 11.64 0.77
CA VAL A 469 6.93 12.04 -0.32
C VAL A 469 6.28 10.79 -0.88
N MET A 470 4.95 10.70 -0.79
CA MET A 470 4.21 9.51 -1.24
C MET A 470 4.16 9.43 -2.76
N ILE A 471 3.70 10.49 -3.42
CA ILE A 471 3.66 10.59 -4.89
C ILE A 471 4.23 11.95 -5.28
N TYR A 472 5.22 11.91 -6.15
CA TYR A 472 5.83 13.14 -6.69
C TYR A 472 4.90 13.82 -7.68
N GLY A 473 4.87 15.15 -7.65
CA GLY A 473 4.04 15.96 -8.50
C GLY A 473 4.16 15.63 -9.99
N ASP A 474 5.35 15.28 -10.47
CA ASP A 474 5.59 14.91 -11.87
C ASP A 474 4.78 13.69 -12.34
N ASP A 475 4.43 12.80 -11.42
CA ASP A 475 3.58 11.65 -11.72
C ASP A 475 2.08 11.98 -11.64
N VAL A 476 1.69 12.97 -10.85
CA VAL A 476 0.28 13.34 -10.67
C VAL A 476 -0.29 13.95 -11.95
N SER A 477 -1.34 13.34 -12.46
CA SER A 477 -2.08 13.81 -13.63
C SER A 477 -3.24 14.74 -13.28
N HIS A 478 -3.97 14.44 -12.19
CA HIS A 478 -5.14 15.20 -11.77
C HIS A 478 -5.19 15.34 -10.24
N ILE A 479 -5.70 16.48 -9.80
CA ILE A 479 -6.11 16.71 -8.40
C ILE A 479 -7.61 16.99 -8.40
N VAL A 480 -8.35 16.32 -7.50
CA VAL A 480 -9.79 16.50 -7.33
C VAL A 480 -10.08 16.94 -5.90
N THR A 481 -10.78 18.05 -5.77
CA THR A 481 -11.28 18.59 -4.50
C THR A 481 -12.77 18.92 -4.64
N GLU A 482 -13.42 19.33 -3.57
CA GLU A 482 -14.79 19.86 -3.64
C GLU A 482 -14.91 21.14 -4.49
N GLU A 483 -13.81 21.86 -4.71
CA GLU A 483 -13.75 23.06 -5.54
C GLU A 483 -13.66 22.77 -7.05
N GLY A 484 -13.17 21.59 -7.43
CA GLY A 484 -13.01 21.22 -8.83
C GLY A 484 -11.90 20.20 -9.13
N ILE A 485 -11.61 20.08 -10.43
CA ILE A 485 -10.53 19.23 -10.96
C ILE A 485 -9.44 20.14 -11.54
N ALA A 486 -8.18 19.86 -11.19
CA ALA A 486 -7.00 20.39 -11.88
C ALA A 486 -6.39 19.28 -12.75
N ASN A 487 -6.40 19.43 -14.07
CA ASN A 487 -5.72 18.55 -15.02
C ASN A 487 -4.28 19.03 -15.26
N LEU A 488 -3.35 18.42 -14.57
CA LEU A 488 -1.95 18.84 -14.59
C LEU A 488 -1.20 18.39 -15.87
N LEU A 489 -1.78 17.49 -16.68
CA LEU A 489 -1.21 17.08 -17.96
C LEU A 489 -1.25 18.21 -19.00
N LEU A 490 -2.21 19.12 -18.88
CA LEU A 490 -2.41 20.24 -19.81
C LEU A 490 -1.60 21.49 -19.43
N CYS A 491 -0.90 21.49 -18.30
CA CYS A 491 -0.05 22.59 -17.86
C CYS A 491 1.23 22.63 -18.70
N ARG A 492 1.58 23.82 -19.19
CA ARG A 492 2.73 24.06 -20.10
C ARG A 492 4.00 24.48 -19.37
N SER A 493 3.89 24.79 -18.08
CA SER A 493 5.03 25.22 -17.27
C SER A 493 4.80 24.91 -15.80
N PRO A 494 5.86 24.88 -14.96
CA PRO A 494 5.73 24.77 -13.51
C PRO A 494 4.84 25.87 -12.91
N ALA A 495 4.89 27.09 -13.45
CA ALA A 495 4.05 28.19 -12.98
C ALA A 495 2.56 27.97 -13.28
N GLU A 496 2.19 27.41 -14.45
CA GLU A 496 0.82 27.03 -14.74
C GLU A 496 0.36 25.90 -13.81
N ARG A 497 1.24 24.93 -13.55
CA ARG A 497 0.96 23.81 -12.65
C ARG A 497 0.70 24.31 -11.22
N GLU A 498 1.54 25.19 -10.71
CA GLU A 498 1.32 25.83 -9.41
C GLU A 498 -0.04 26.53 -9.35
N GLN A 499 -0.38 27.35 -10.36
CA GLN A 499 -1.66 28.04 -10.39
C GLN A 499 -2.85 27.08 -10.54
N ALA A 500 -2.69 25.93 -11.22
CA ALA A 500 -3.72 24.90 -11.29
C ALA A 500 -3.97 24.27 -9.90
N VAL A 501 -2.90 23.95 -9.16
CA VAL A 501 -3.01 23.47 -7.77
C VAL A 501 -3.68 24.51 -6.88
N ARG A 502 -3.22 25.78 -6.90
CA ARG A 502 -3.82 26.87 -6.14
C ARG A 502 -5.29 27.10 -6.50
N GLY A 503 -5.66 26.85 -7.75
CA GLY A 503 -7.02 27.05 -8.27
C GLY A 503 -8.07 26.10 -7.68
N VAL A 504 -7.64 24.90 -7.21
CA VAL A 504 -8.51 23.89 -6.57
C VAL A 504 -8.28 23.76 -5.07
N ALA A 505 -7.41 24.58 -4.49
CA ALA A 505 -7.06 24.54 -3.06
C ALA A 505 -8.04 25.33 -2.16
N GLY A 506 -9.16 25.82 -2.70
CA GLY A 506 -10.25 26.46 -1.96
C GLY A 506 -9.83 27.70 -1.19
N PHE A 507 -10.25 27.76 0.07
CA PHE A 507 -9.98 28.88 0.99
C PHE A 507 -8.75 28.66 1.88
N THR A 508 -7.93 27.64 1.63
CA THR A 508 -6.62 27.49 2.30
C THR A 508 -5.71 28.68 1.95
N ASP A 509 -4.63 28.87 2.71
CA ASP A 509 -3.68 29.94 2.41
C ASP A 509 -3.08 29.77 1.00
N VAL A 510 -2.80 28.55 0.58
CA VAL A 510 -2.38 28.20 -0.78
C VAL A 510 -3.41 28.67 -1.81
N GLY A 511 -4.69 28.36 -1.60
CA GLY A 511 -5.76 28.76 -2.50
C GLY A 511 -6.01 30.27 -2.51
N ARG A 512 -5.86 30.96 -1.37
CA ARG A 512 -5.97 32.43 -1.29
C ARG A 512 -4.85 33.15 -2.02
N ALA A 513 -3.66 32.56 -2.08
CA ALA A 513 -2.49 33.10 -2.77
C ALA A 513 -2.54 32.93 -4.30
N ARG A 514 -3.64 32.36 -4.87
CA ARG A 514 -3.81 32.20 -6.32
C ARG A 514 -3.83 33.52 -7.08
N ASN A 515 -3.23 33.56 -8.25
CA ASN A 515 -3.44 34.62 -9.23
C ASN A 515 -4.78 34.38 -9.95
N ARG A 516 -5.78 35.21 -9.63
CA ARG A 516 -7.16 35.04 -10.16
C ARG A 516 -7.22 35.07 -11.69
N LYS A 517 -6.43 35.97 -12.36
CA LYS A 517 -6.39 36.02 -13.82
C LYS A 517 -5.79 34.77 -14.44
N ALA A 518 -4.69 34.27 -13.85
CA ALA A 518 -4.06 33.05 -14.31
C ALA A 518 -5.00 31.82 -14.12
N VAL A 519 -5.63 31.69 -12.96
CA VAL A 519 -6.60 30.61 -12.69
C VAL A 519 -7.78 30.68 -13.65
N GLU A 520 -8.33 31.86 -13.95
CA GLU A 520 -9.41 32.00 -14.91
C GLU A 520 -8.97 31.63 -16.34
N ALA A 521 -7.76 31.98 -16.76
CA ALA A 521 -7.21 31.58 -18.04
C ALA A 521 -7.01 30.04 -18.11
N LEU A 522 -6.61 29.40 -17.02
CA LEU A 522 -6.52 27.95 -16.93
C LEU A 522 -7.91 27.28 -17.00
N ARG A 523 -8.93 27.89 -16.39
CA ARG A 523 -10.31 27.40 -16.47
C ARG A 523 -10.85 27.49 -17.89
N GLN A 524 -10.63 28.60 -18.59
CA GLN A 524 -11.03 28.77 -19.99
C GLN A 524 -10.38 27.75 -20.93
N ARG A 525 -9.19 27.26 -20.60
CA ARG A 525 -8.48 26.19 -21.32
C ARG A 525 -8.88 24.78 -20.86
N GLY A 526 -9.80 24.62 -19.92
CA GLY A 526 -10.23 23.33 -19.38
C GLY A 526 -9.20 22.64 -18.49
N ILE A 527 -8.13 23.33 -18.06
CA ILE A 527 -7.13 22.81 -17.13
C ILE A 527 -7.73 22.74 -15.72
N ILE A 528 -8.47 23.76 -15.33
CA ILE A 528 -9.30 23.76 -14.13
C ILE A 528 -10.74 23.61 -14.58
N ARG A 529 -11.47 22.69 -13.96
CA ARG A 529 -12.91 22.50 -14.19
C ARG A 529 -13.62 22.44 -12.86
N ARG A 530 -14.58 23.34 -12.68
CA ARG A 530 -15.47 23.35 -11.53
C ARG A 530 -16.69 22.45 -11.76
N PRO A 531 -17.48 22.15 -10.72
CA PRO A 531 -18.69 21.34 -10.89
C PRO A 531 -19.62 21.85 -11.99
N GLU A 532 -19.84 23.18 -12.05
CA GLU A 532 -20.70 23.81 -13.08
C GLU A 532 -20.13 23.68 -14.50
N ASP A 533 -18.81 23.66 -14.68
CA ASP A 533 -18.15 23.45 -15.99
C ASP A 533 -18.37 22.02 -16.50
N LEU A 534 -18.60 21.09 -15.57
CA LEU A 534 -18.98 19.70 -15.87
C LEU A 534 -20.49 19.52 -15.94
N GLY A 535 -21.31 20.58 -15.81
CA GLY A 535 -22.75 20.50 -15.76
C GLY A 535 -23.26 19.68 -14.56
N ILE A 536 -22.57 19.75 -13.43
CA ILE A 536 -22.97 19.13 -12.16
C ILE A 536 -23.66 20.17 -11.31
N ASN A 537 -24.91 19.91 -10.94
CA ASN A 537 -25.62 20.70 -9.95
C ASN A 537 -25.14 20.30 -8.54
N LEU A 538 -24.64 21.26 -7.77
CA LEU A 538 -24.16 21.05 -6.40
C LEU A 538 -25.22 20.44 -5.48
N LEU A 539 -26.49 20.84 -5.64
CA LEU A 539 -27.61 20.30 -4.85
C LEU A 539 -27.95 18.85 -5.19
N ALA A 540 -27.47 18.35 -6.33
CA ALA A 540 -27.63 16.94 -6.68
C ALA A 540 -26.64 16.02 -5.95
N ALA A 541 -25.54 16.55 -5.41
CA ALA A 541 -24.56 15.79 -4.62
C ALA A 541 -25.15 15.46 -3.24
N SER A 542 -26.03 14.48 -3.20
CA SER A 542 -26.72 14.05 -1.98
C SER A 542 -26.48 12.56 -1.71
N ARG A 543 -26.59 12.18 -0.46
CA ARG A 543 -26.44 10.78 -0.01
C ARG A 543 -27.44 9.83 -0.70
N GLN A 544 -28.57 10.34 -1.20
CA GLN A 544 -29.57 9.54 -1.92
C GLN A 544 -29.01 8.91 -3.21
N LEU A 545 -27.93 9.45 -3.77
CA LEU A 545 -27.26 8.88 -4.93
C LEU A 545 -26.42 7.63 -4.61
N LEU A 546 -26.08 7.38 -3.34
CA LEU A 546 -25.30 6.21 -2.97
C LEU A 546 -26.13 4.94 -3.15
N ALA A 547 -25.58 3.91 -3.77
CA ALA A 547 -26.23 2.61 -3.94
C ALA A 547 -26.42 1.84 -2.61
N ALA A 548 -25.65 2.18 -1.58
CA ALA A 548 -25.79 1.69 -0.22
C ALA A 548 -25.54 2.84 0.76
N HIS A 549 -26.31 2.90 1.86
CA HIS A 549 -26.26 3.97 2.86
C HIS A 549 -25.66 3.54 4.19
N SER A 550 -25.41 2.24 4.34
CA SER A 550 -24.88 1.63 5.56
C SER A 550 -24.13 0.33 5.26
N ILE A 551 -23.35 -0.14 6.22
CA ILE A 551 -22.74 -1.49 6.15
C ILE A 551 -23.82 -2.58 6.02
N LYS A 552 -24.99 -2.41 6.68
CA LYS A 552 -26.09 -3.35 6.57
C LYS A 552 -26.60 -3.49 5.14
N ASP A 553 -26.62 -2.39 4.37
CA ASP A 553 -27.02 -2.44 2.97
C ASP A 553 -26.01 -3.24 2.13
N LEU A 554 -24.70 -3.13 2.42
CA LEU A 554 -23.67 -3.93 1.75
C LEU A 554 -23.86 -5.43 2.03
N VAL A 555 -24.19 -5.79 3.28
CA VAL A 555 -24.56 -7.17 3.64
C VAL A 555 -25.79 -7.64 2.86
N THR A 556 -26.79 -6.78 2.71
CA THR A 556 -28.00 -7.07 1.95
C THR A 556 -27.70 -7.25 0.45
N TRP A 557 -26.89 -6.35 -0.14
CA TRP A 557 -26.46 -6.45 -1.54
C TRP A 557 -25.73 -7.76 -1.82
N SER A 558 -24.87 -8.21 -0.91
CA SER A 558 -24.15 -9.49 -1.00
C SER A 558 -25.00 -10.71 -0.70
N ARG A 559 -26.30 -10.55 -0.40
CA ARG A 559 -27.22 -11.62 0.06
C ARG A 559 -26.70 -12.32 1.34
N GLY A 560 -26.03 -11.60 2.21
CA GLY A 560 -25.47 -12.11 3.46
C GLY A 560 -24.14 -12.83 3.32
N LEU A 561 -23.54 -12.89 2.13
CA LEU A 561 -22.21 -13.50 1.93
C LEU A 561 -21.08 -12.63 2.49
N TYR A 562 -21.21 -11.30 2.42
CA TYR A 562 -20.31 -10.40 3.13
C TYR A 562 -20.66 -10.39 4.62
N GLN A 563 -19.69 -10.75 5.45
CA GLN A 563 -19.79 -10.82 6.90
C GLN A 563 -19.12 -9.58 7.52
N ALA A 564 -19.89 -8.51 7.73
CA ALA A 564 -19.32 -7.27 8.26
C ALA A 564 -18.54 -7.51 9.56
N PRO A 565 -17.33 -6.88 9.72
CA PRO A 565 -16.57 -6.97 10.96
C PRO A 565 -17.37 -6.50 12.19
N SER A 566 -17.12 -7.10 13.35
CA SER A 566 -17.92 -6.84 14.58
C SER A 566 -17.96 -5.35 14.95
N LYS A 567 -16.86 -4.62 14.75
CA LYS A 567 -16.79 -3.17 15.04
C LYS A 567 -17.74 -2.31 14.21
N PHE A 568 -18.27 -2.83 13.09
CA PHE A 568 -19.24 -2.17 12.23
C PHE A 568 -20.66 -2.70 12.38
N ARG A 569 -20.87 -3.74 13.20
CA ARG A 569 -22.21 -4.31 13.46
C ARG A 569 -22.87 -3.57 14.62
N ASN A 570 -23.62 -2.54 14.28
CA ASN A 570 -24.37 -1.74 15.25
C ASN A 570 -25.91 -1.94 15.13
N TRP A 571 -26.37 -3.04 14.50
CA TRP A 571 -27.78 -3.42 14.29
C TRP A 571 -28.07 -4.83 14.80
#